data_101f02b118304053e48a1fa6d31b63fd
#
_entry.id   101f02b118304053e48a1fa6d31b63fd
#
_cell.length_a   1.000
_cell.length_b   1.000
_cell.length_c   1.000
_cell.angle_alpha   90.00
_cell.angle_beta   90.00
_cell.angle_gamma   90.00
#
_symmetry.space_group_name_H-M   'P 1'
#
loop_
_entity.id
_entity.type
_entity.pdbx_description
1 polymer ?
#
loop_
_entity_poly.entity_id
_entity_poly.type
_entity_poly.pdbx_seq_one_letter_code
_entity_poly.pdbx_strand_id
1 'polypeptide(L)'
;MVNMSALPQLKPIKISDLQQRYTRAHITQNYDRIAHGVVITKAEQTADAPFQHDIISRARAHHLNNPEAIVSHWAAAAYAGLTYWANEAQVTLLVESGRHTSHSRLQPHRQAKPAATATWTPDPAFPMLRCVTPALATIQCIKDVVRGNHTWFVHRVPGLTPEEIRSIQLIDAMRRCTGITPYDVLSSGYGIISARTLQKLISLSDPQADSPQETTLRLIAFQVHDGLSTQIPIYAMFPEGGYPRLLTQLDAGWRAYKVGLFYDGLHHLDRRQRGYDAMVTIQLHNMGWDTLRITHGMLYNARELQRNIAARINARKSMP
;
A
#
# COMPACT_ATOMS: atom_id res chain seq x y z
N MET A 1 6.23 -11.80 9.12
CA MET A 1 6.60 -11.06 10.35
C MET A 1 6.50 -9.58 10.03
N VAL A 2 5.70 -8.84 10.81
CA VAL A 2 5.60 -7.37 10.65
C VAL A 2 6.98 -6.76 10.88
N ASN A 3 7.39 -5.86 10.01
CA ASN A 3 8.66 -5.15 10.17
C ASN A 3 8.58 -4.19 11.37
N MET A 4 9.00 -4.64 12.53
CA MET A 4 8.96 -3.92 13.82
C MET A 4 9.77 -2.60 13.81
N SER A 5 10.73 -2.44 12.89
CA SER A 5 11.53 -1.21 12.74
C SER A 5 10.76 -0.05 12.11
N ALA A 6 9.55 -0.28 11.58
CA ALA A 6 8.73 0.73 10.93
C ALA A 6 7.72 1.43 11.88
N LEU A 7 7.62 1.02 13.16
CA LEU A 7 6.70 1.67 14.10
C LEU A 7 7.25 3.02 14.57
N PRO A 8 6.39 4.06 14.71
CA PRO A 8 6.80 5.37 15.19
C PRO A 8 7.45 5.31 16.57
N GLN A 9 8.57 6.00 16.74
CA GLN A 9 9.31 6.07 18.01
C GLN A 9 8.60 6.96 19.03
N LEU A 10 7.94 8.03 18.57
CA LEU A 10 7.23 8.97 19.43
C LEU A 10 5.97 8.33 20.03
N LYS A 11 5.76 8.56 21.32
CA LYS A 11 4.60 8.04 22.06
C LYS A 11 3.68 9.18 22.47
N PRO A 12 2.37 9.09 22.20
CA PRO A 12 1.42 10.05 22.73
C PRO A 12 1.29 9.92 24.25
N ILE A 13 1.01 11.04 24.92
CA ILE A 13 0.95 11.16 26.39
C ILE A 13 -0.33 11.91 26.76
N LYS A 14 -1.00 11.53 27.84
CA LYS A 14 -2.13 12.29 28.37
C LYS A 14 -1.67 13.63 28.92
N ILE A 15 -2.43 14.70 28.66
CA ILE A 15 -2.12 16.04 29.16
C ILE A 15 -2.09 16.04 30.69
N SER A 16 -2.98 15.29 31.37
CA SER A 16 -3.01 15.14 32.82
C SER A 16 -1.67 14.68 33.40
N ASP A 17 -0.98 13.78 32.72
CA ASP A 17 0.29 13.22 33.20
C ASP A 17 1.45 14.23 33.02
N LEU A 18 1.42 15.00 31.92
CA LEU A 18 2.40 16.05 31.69
C LEU A 18 2.21 17.24 32.63
N GLN A 19 0.99 17.60 33.02
CA GLN A 19 0.69 18.70 33.94
C GLN A 19 1.24 18.46 35.35
N GLN A 20 1.58 17.23 35.70
CA GLN A 20 2.28 16.93 36.97
C GLN A 20 3.74 17.44 36.98
N ARG A 21 4.34 17.70 35.80
CA ARG A 21 5.76 18.04 35.65
C ARG A 21 6.01 19.37 34.92
N TYR A 22 5.06 19.78 34.08
CA TYR A 22 5.24 20.91 33.17
C TYR A 22 4.06 21.88 33.24
N THR A 23 4.36 23.18 33.04
CA THR A 23 3.34 24.23 32.95
C THR A 23 2.52 24.06 31.65
N ARG A 24 1.30 24.60 31.63
CA ARG A 24 0.43 24.64 30.46
C ARG A 24 1.10 25.31 29.26
N ALA A 25 1.86 26.41 29.51
CA ALA A 25 2.60 27.11 28.47
C ALA A 25 3.66 26.20 27.83
N HIS A 26 4.46 25.49 28.64
CA HIS A 26 5.46 24.53 28.16
C HIS A 26 4.82 23.43 27.28
N ILE A 27 3.70 22.87 27.75
CA ILE A 27 3.00 21.82 26.98
C ILE A 27 2.53 22.38 25.63
N THR A 28 1.91 23.56 25.59
CA THR A 28 1.45 24.18 24.34
C THR A 28 2.59 24.48 23.36
N GLN A 29 3.76 24.86 23.88
CA GLN A 29 4.92 25.20 23.07
C GLN A 29 5.59 23.97 22.44
N ASN A 30 5.67 22.84 23.17
CA ASN A 30 6.50 21.70 22.80
C ASN A 30 5.71 20.48 22.30
N TYR A 31 4.38 20.49 22.39
CA TYR A 31 3.54 19.36 22.05
C TYR A 31 2.40 19.76 21.13
N ASP A 32 2.02 18.83 20.22
CA ASP A 32 0.84 18.95 19.37
C ASP A 32 -0.31 18.11 19.94
N ARG A 33 -1.54 18.59 19.79
CA ARG A 33 -2.72 17.81 20.12
C ARG A 33 -2.96 16.76 19.06
N ILE A 34 -2.98 15.49 19.46
CA ILE A 34 -3.19 14.34 18.56
C ILE A 34 -4.53 13.64 18.79
N ALA A 35 -5.08 13.75 20.02
CA ALA A 35 -6.44 13.35 20.37
C ALA A 35 -6.97 14.23 21.49
N HIS A 36 -8.25 14.09 21.83
CA HIS A 36 -8.83 14.84 22.96
C HIS A 36 -8.09 14.50 24.27
N GLY A 37 -7.50 15.52 24.91
CA GLY A 37 -6.72 15.34 26.14
C GLY A 37 -5.39 14.58 25.99
N VAL A 38 -4.94 14.32 24.77
CA VAL A 38 -3.69 13.61 24.47
C VAL A 38 -2.84 14.44 23.52
N VAL A 39 -1.55 14.48 23.80
CA VAL A 39 -0.55 15.22 23.01
C VAL A 39 0.62 14.31 22.64
N ILE A 40 1.39 14.74 21.65
CA ILE A 40 2.65 14.13 21.22
C ILE A 40 3.69 15.24 21.05
N THR A 41 4.97 14.94 21.23
CA THR A 41 6.05 15.91 20.97
C THR A 41 5.94 16.44 19.55
N LYS A 42 6.11 17.75 19.37
CA LYS A 42 6.11 18.37 18.04
C LYS A 42 7.14 17.70 17.14
N ALA A 43 6.73 17.41 15.91
CA ALA A 43 7.58 16.92 14.83
C ALA A 43 7.61 17.95 13.71
N GLU A 44 8.60 17.85 12.81
CA GLU A 44 8.61 18.65 11.59
C GLU A 44 7.34 18.40 10.77
N GLN A 45 6.70 19.50 10.39
CA GLN A 45 5.41 19.44 9.69
C GLN A 45 5.62 19.17 8.20
N THR A 46 4.87 18.17 7.68
CA THR A 46 4.68 18.02 6.24
C THR A 46 3.52 18.95 5.83
N ALA A 47 3.78 19.97 5.05
CA ALA A 47 2.88 21.11 4.80
C ALA A 47 1.50 20.74 4.24
N ASP A 48 1.34 19.63 3.51
CA ASP A 48 0.13 19.28 2.74
C ASP A 48 -0.62 18.03 3.25
N ALA A 49 -0.23 17.44 4.38
CA ALA A 49 -0.91 16.24 4.88
C ALA A 49 -2.22 16.60 5.62
N PRO A 50 -3.33 15.86 5.39
CA PRO A 50 -4.59 16.10 6.09
C PRO A 50 -4.48 15.91 7.60
N PHE A 51 -3.48 15.15 8.08
CA PHE A 51 -3.14 14.96 9.48
C PHE A 51 -1.64 15.21 9.68
N GLN A 52 -1.29 15.90 10.74
CA GLN A 52 0.11 16.23 11.09
C GLN A 52 0.93 15.00 11.51
N HIS A 53 0.27 13.99 12.07
CA HIS A 53 0.91 12.80 12.62
C HIS A 53 0.40 11.56 11.90
N ASP A 54 1.27 10.56 11.80
CA ASP A 54 0.94 9.27 11.21
C ASP A 54 -0.23 8.58 11.92
N ILE A 55 -0.90 7.68 11.20
CA ILE A 55 -2.12 7.04 11.69
C ILE A 55 -1.87 6.11 12.89
N ILE A 56 -0.66 5.53 13.02
CA ILE A 56 -0.30 4.66 14.16
C ILE A 56 -0.19 5.50 15.42
N SER A 57 0.49 6.66 15.37
CA SER A 57 0.57 7.61 16.49
C SER A 57 -0.83 8.10 16.90
N ARG A 58 -1.72 8.37 15.93
CA ARG A 58 -3.11 8.75 16.20
C ARG A 58 -3.90 7.60 16.83
N ALA A 59 -3.71 6.35 16.37
CA ALA A 59 -4.35 5.18 16.95
C ALA A 59 -3.89 4.93 18.40
N ARG A 60 -2.59 5.07 18.70
CA ARG A 60 -2.06 5.03 20.08
C ARG A 60 -2.72 6.08 20.98
N ALA A 61 -2.87 7.32 20.48
CA ALA A 61 -3.50 8.40 21.24
C ALA A 61 -4.97 8.10 21.54
N HIS A 62 -5.70 7.56 20.59
CA HIS A 62 -7.10 7.15 20.78
C HIS A 62 -7.24 5.94 21.70
N HIS A 63 -6.28 5.00 21.66
CA HIS A 63 -6.24 3.87 22.60
C HIS A 63 -6.09 4.34 24.05
N LEU A 64 -5.27 5.37 24.34
CA LEU A 64 -5.16 5.93 25.70
C LEU A 64 -6.50 6.40 26.26
N ASN A 65 -7.41 6.85 25.42
CA ASN A 65 -8.75 7.29 25.81
C ASN A 65 -9.80 6.18 25.74
N ASN A 66 -9.54 5.11 25.01
CA ASN A 66 -10.49 4.02 24.77
C ASN A 66 -9.74 2.68 24.81
N PRO A 67 -9.22 2.25 25.98
CA PRO A 67 -8.31 1.10 26.09
C PRO A 67 -8.97 -0.23 25.67
N GLU A 68 -10.29 -0.35 25.81
CA GLU A 68 -11.06 -1.55 25.43
C GLU A 68 -11.44 -1.60 23.94
N ALA A 69 -11.29 -0.48 23.22
CA ALA A 69 -11.63 -0.43 21.81
C ALA A 69 -10.62 -1.19 20.95
N ILE A 70 -11.08 -1.71 19.81
CA ILE A 70 -10.22 -2.39 18.83
C ILE A 70 -9.95 -1.44 17.67
N VAL A 71 -8.69 -1.23 17.34
CA VAL A 71 -8.26 -0.47 16.16
C VAL A 71 -8.61 -1.24 14.89
N SER A 72 -9.16 -0.57 13.89
CA SER A 72 -9.68 -1.21 12.68
C SER A 72 -9.37 -0.38 11.42
N HIS A 73 -9.81 -0.87 10.25
CA HIS A 73 -9.66 -0.19 8.96
C HIS A 73 -8.19 0.20 8.68
N TRP A 74 -7.95 1.43 8.21
CA TRP A 74 -6.66 1.95 7.76
C TRP A 74 -5.58 1.95 8.84
N ALA A 75 -5.96 2.22 10.09
CA ALA A 75 -5.01 2.16 11.20
C ALA A 75 -4.53 0.72 11.48
N ALA A 76 -5.43 -0.25 11.42
CA ALA A 76 -5.07 -1.66 11.55
C ALA A 76 -4.26 -2.17 10.35
N ALA A 77 -4.56 -1.69 9.13
CA ALA A 77 -3.78 -1.98 7.94
C ALA A 77 -2.35 -1.39 8.02
N ALA A 78 -2.20 -0.15 8.56
CA ALA A 78 -0.90 0.44 8.81
C ALA A 78 -0.08 -0.35 9.84
N TYR A 79 -0.68 -0.81 10.93
CA TYR A 79 -0.03 -1.72 11.87
C TYR A 79 0.40 -3.04 11.23
N ALA A 80 -0.31 -3.49 10.22
CA ALA A 80 0.05 -4.67 9.45
C ALA A 80 1.15 -4.42 8.40
N GLY A 81 1.60 -3.17 8.22
CA GLY A 81 2.69 -2.81 7.33
C GLY A 81 2.29 -2.05 6.07
N LEU A 82 1.00 -1.67 5.91
CA LEU A 82 0.58 -0.84 4.78
C LEU A 82 1.19 0.56 4.89
N THR A 83 1.98 0.95 3.89
CA THR A 83 2.67 2.25 3.83
C THR A 83 1.94 3.30 3.00
N TYR A 84 0.98 2.89 2.19
CA TYR A 84 0.22 3.77 1.28
C TYR A 84 -1.12 4.17 1.89
N TRP A 85 -1.58 5.38 1.62
CA TRP A 85 -2.93 5.94 1.86
C TRP A 85 -3.40 5.97 3.33
N ALA A 86 -2.85 5.15 4.22
CA ALA A 86 -3.34 5.01 5.59
C ALA A 86 -3.24 6.32 6.40
N ASN A 87 -2.19 7.11 6.20
CA ASN A 87 -1.99 8.37 6.94
C ASN A 87 -3.06 9.43 6.63
N GLU A 88 -3.70 9.36 5.47
CA GLU A 88 -4.75 10.28 5.05
C GLU A 88 -6.13 9.91 5.62
N ALA A 89 -6.26 8.72 6.19
CA ALA A 89 -7.51 8.22 6.75
C ALA A 89 -7.72 8.60 8.21
N GLN A 90 -8.99 8.73 8.62
CA GLN A 90 -9.37 8.83 10.03
C GLN A 90 -9.19 7.49 10.75
N VAL A 91 -8.76 7.54 12.01
CA VAL A 91 -8.72 6.34 12.86
C VAL A 91 -10.12 5.84 13.12
N THR A 92 -10.36 4.56 12.91
CA THR A 92 -11.63 3.91 13.24
C THR A 92 -11.44 2.92 14.38
N LEU A 93 -12.30 3.02 15.39
CA LEU A 93 -12.34 2.14 16.55
C LEU A 93 -13.62 1.31 16.54
N LEU A 94 -13.51 0.02 16.80
CA LEU A 94 -14.64 -0.85 17.12
C LEU A 94 -14.87 -0.80 18.64
N VAL A 95 -16.11 -0.50 19.02
CA VAL A 95 -16.54 -0.34 20.42
C VAL A 95 -17.75 -1.23 20.71
N GLU A 96 -17.96 -1.62 21.98
CA GLU A 96 -19.07 -2.52 22.36
C GLU A 96 -20.43 -1.95 21.98
N SER A 97 -20.62 -0.65 22.20
CA SER A 97 -21.87 0.02 21.86
C SER A 97 -21.64 1.41 21.28
N GLY A 98 -22.55 1.83 20.42
CA GLY A 98 -22.51 3.15 19.81
C GLY A 98 -21.89 3.16 18.42
N ARG A 99 -22.32 4.13 17.62
CA ARG A 99 -21.80 4.47 16.32
C ARG A 99 -21.66 5.98 16.25
N HIS A 100 -20.48 6.45 15.89
CA HIS A 100 -20.24 7.88 15.74
C HIS A 100 -19.24 8.13 14.61
N THR A 101 -19.65 8.89 13.61
CA THR A 101 -18.78 9.41 12.57
C THR A 101 -18.38 10.82 12.98
N SER A 102 -17.09 11.01 13.30
CA SER A 102 -16.56 12.31 13.70
C SER A 102 -15.96 13.04 12.50
N HIS A 103 -16.23 14.32 12.39
CA HIS A 103 -15.54 15.24 11.48
C HIS A 103 -14.34 15.93 12.14
N SER A 104 -14.16 15.76 13.45
CA SER A 104 -13.00 16.28 14.18
C SER A 104 -11.77 15.41 13.97
N ARG A 105 -10.65 16.02 13.61
CA ARG A 105 -9.35 15.32 13.48
C ARG A 105 -8.84 14.76 14.82
N LEU A 106 -9.37 15.23 15.95
CA LEU A 106 -8.99 14.81 17.30
C LEU A 106 -9.88 13.69 17.87
N GLN A 107 -10.86 13.21 17.11
CA GLN A 107 -11.78 12.15 17.53
C GLN A 107 -11.78 11.00 16.50
N PRO A 108 -11.83 9.74 16.94
CA PRO A 108 -11.90 8.62 16.02
C PRO A 108 -13.33 8.43 15.50
N HIS A 109 -13.47 7.81 14.35
CA HIS A 109 -14.72 7.18 13.99
C HIS A 109 -14.99 5.99 14.93
N ARG A 110 -16.23 5.77 15.33
CA ARG A 110 -16.64 4.63 16.18
C ARG A 110 -17.66 3.79 15.44
N GLN A 111 -17.47 2.49 15.47
CA GLN A 111 -18.37 1.50 14.90
C GLN A 111 -18.64 0.40 15.95
N ALA A 112 -19.83 -0.18 15.92
CA ALA A 112 -20.16 -1.30 16.79
C ALA A 112 -19.25 -2.50 16.44
N LYS A 113 -18.71 -3.14 17.46
CA LYS A 113 -17.89 -4.33 17.33
C LYS A 113 -18.75 -5.54 16.99
N PRO A 114 -18.49 -6.28 15.90
CA PRO A 114 -19.10 -7.57 15.67
C PRO A 114 -18.71 -8.58 16.77
N ALA A 115 -19.63 -9.48 17.14
CA ALA A 115 -19.43 -10.43 18.24
C ALA A 115 -18.16 -11.28 18.08
N ALA A 116 -17.87 -11.76 16.87
CA ALA A 116 -16.71 -12.61 16.57
C ALA A 116 -15.61 -11.83 15.85
N THR A 117 -15.07 -10.77 16.47
CA THR A 117 -13.97 -9.99 15.87
C THR A 117 -12.63 -10.59 16.26
N ALA A 118 -11.92 -11.22 15.30
CA ALA A 118 -10.56 -11.69 15.51
C ALA A 118 -9.59 -10.53 15.62
N THR A 119 -8.70 -10.58 16.62
CA THR A 119 -7.75 -9.50 16.93
C THR A 119 -6.34 -10.01 17.18
N TRP A 120 -5.38 -9.10 17.08
CA TRP A 120 -3.98 -9.30 17.44
C TRP A 120 -3.41 -8.02 18.08
N THR A 121 -2.25 -8.11 18.71
CA THR A 121 -1.58 -7.00 19.41
C THR A 121 -0.25 -6.69 18.71
N PRO A 122 -0.25 -5.72 17.76
CA PRO A 122 0.94 -5.44 16.93
C PRO A 122 1.99 -4.54 17.58
N ASP A 123 1.66 -3.85 18.68
CA ASP A 123 2.45 -2.73 19.19
C ASP A 123 3.12 -3.06 20.53
N PRO A 124 4.44 -3.35 20.55
CA PRO A 124 5.16 -3.63 21.80
C PRO A 124 5.18 -2.47 22.78
N ALA A 125 5.06 -1.22 22.29
CA ALA A 125 5.01 -0.04 23.14
C ALA A 125 3.63 0.18 23.78
N PHE A 126 2.58 -0.49 23.23
CA PHE A 126 1.20 -0.47 23.69
C PHE A 126 0.63 -1.90 23.71
N PRO A 127 1.08 -2.78 24.61
CA PRO A 127 0.77 -4.22 24.58
C PRO A 127 -0.73 -4.53 24.76
N MET A 128 -1.52 -3.59 25.28
CA MET A 128 -2.97 -3.74 25.41
C MET A 128 -3.74 -3.25 24.17
N LEU A 129 -3.06 -2.58 23.21
CA LEU A 129 -3.69 -2.11 21.98
C LEU A 129 -3.98 -3.30 21.07
N ARG A 130 -5.27 -3.51 20.81
CA ARG A 130 -5.76 -4.57 19.91
C ARG A 130 -6.11 -4.00 18.55
N CYS A 131 -5.69 -4.68 17.50
CA CYS A 131 -6.09 -4.42 16.12
C CYS A 131 -6.91 -5.59 15.58
N VAL A 132 -7.80 -5.34 14.64
CA VAL A 132 -8.38 -6.41 13.82
C VAL A 132 -7.28 -7.09 13.01
N THR A 133 -7.48 -8.35 12.61
CA THR A 133 -6.51 -9.08 11.79
C THR A 133 -6.25 -8.38 10.45
N PRO A 134 -5.06 -8.56 9.83
CA PRO A 134 -4.74 -7.93 8.54
C PRO A 134 -5.77 -8.20 7.44
N ALA A 135 -6.28 -9.42 7.34
CA ALA A 135 -7.29 -9.77 6.35
C ALA A 135 -8.61 -9.01 6.58
N LEU A 136 -9.08 -8.91 7.83
CA LEU A 136 -10.28 -8.14 8.14
C LEU A 136 -10.06 -6.64 7.91
N ALA A 137 -8.89 -6.09 8.27
CA ALA A 137 -8.52 -4.71 7.97
C ALA A 137 -8.58 -4.43 6.46
N THR A 138 -8.05 -5.33 5.63
CA THR A 138 -8.10 -5.24 4.16
C THR A 138 -9.55 -5.13 3.67
N ILE A 139 -10.44 -6.00 4.14
CA ILE A 139 -11.86 -5.98 3.77
C ILE A 139 -12.57 -4.69 4.19
N GLN A 140 -12.27 -4.20 5.39
CA GLN A 140 -12.84 -2.95 5.89
C GLN A 140 -12.37 -1.76 5.05
N CYS A 141 -11.09 -1.72 4.66
CA CYS A 141 -10.54 -0.68 3.78
C CYS A 141 -11.12 -0.77 2.36
N ILE A 142 -11.30 -1.98 1.79
CA ILE A 142 -11.99 -2.15 0.49
C ILE A 142 -13.41 -1.59 0.57
N LYS A 143 -14.13 -1.85 1.67
CA LYS A 143 -15.47 -1.31 1.87
C LYS A 143 -15.50 0.22 1.91
N ASP A 144 -14.49 0.85 2.51
CA ASP A 144 -14.33 2.31 2.49
C ASP A 144 -14.07 2.82 1.07
N VAL A 145 -13.20 2.17 0.31
CA VAL A 145 -12.91 2.50 -1.09
C VAL A 145 -14.16 2.40 -1.96
N VAL A 146 -14.89 1.29 -1.89
CA VAL A 146 -16.10 1.05 -2.67
C VAL A 146 -17.23 2.04 -2.34
N ARG A 147 -17.27 2.53 -1.10
CA ARG A 147 -18.24 3.55 -0.65
C ARG A 147 -17.80 4.99 -0.92
N GLY A 148 -16.62 5.19 -1.45
CA GLY A 148 -16.06 6.53 -1.66
C GLY A 148 -15.62 7.25 -0.38
N ASN A 149 -15.56 6.55 0.76
CA ASN A 149 -15.15 7.13 2.04
C ASN A 149 -13.65 7.44 2.09
N HIS A 150 -12.85 6.74 1.28
CA HIS A 150 -11.42 6.96 1.17
C HIS A 150 -10.99 6.74 -0.27
N THR A 151 -10.34 7.73 -0.86
CA THR A 151 -10.00 7.73 -2.29
C THR A 151 -8.62 8.32 -2.52
N TRP A 152 -7.97 7.87 -3.60
CA TRP A 152 -6.73 8.43 -4.12
C TRP A 152 -6.77 8.41 -5.64
N PHE A 153 -5.85 9.15 -6.25
CA PHE A 153 -5.75 9.17 -7.70
C PHE A 153 -5.32 7.80 -8.25
N VAL A 154 -5.99 7.35 -9.29
CA VAL A 154 -5.63 6.15 -10.07
C VAL A 154 -5.74 6.44 -11.57
N HIS A 155 -4.82 5.91 -12.35
CA HIS A 155 -4.92 5.93 -13.80
C HIS A 155 -6.05 5.01 -14.29
N ARG A 156 -6.66 5.36 -15.40
CA ARG A 156 -7.71 4.53 -16.01
C ARG A 156 -7.13 3.22 -16.56
N VAL A 157 -7.77 2.12 -16.20
CA VAL A 157 -7.53 0.80 -16.81
C VAL A 157 -8.80 0.41 -17.56
N PRO A 158 -8.75 0.08 -18.87
CA PRO A 158 -9.94 -0.32 -19.62
C PRO A 158 -10.69 -1.46 -18.92
N GLY A 159 -12.03 -1.38 -18.85
CA GLY A 159 -12.88 -2.40 -18.25
C GLY A 159 -12.89 -2.46 -16.71
N LEU A 160 -12.17 -1.59 -16.03
CA LEU A 160 -12.18 -1.48 -14.55
C LEU A 160 -12.66 -0.10 -14.10
N THR A 161 -13.41 -0.08 -13.00
CA THR A 161 -13.77 1.18 -12.33
C THR A 161 -12.61 1.69 -11.46
N PRO A 162 -12.57 2.97 -11.11
CA PRO A 162 -11.56 3.50 -10.19
C PRO A 162 -11.54 2.80 -8.83
N GLU A 163 -12.72 2.40 -8.31
CA GLU A 163 -12.87 1.67 -7.04
C GLU A 163 -12.28 0.26 -7.14
N GLU A 164 -12.48 -0.41 -8.27
CA GLU A 164 -11.87 -1.71 -8.53
C GLU A 164 -10.33 -1.61 -8.58
N ILE A 165 -9.80 -0.61 -9.29
CA ILE A 165 -8.35 -0.40 -9.38
C ILE A 165 -7.76 -0.12 -7.99
N ARG A 166 -8.36 0.79 -7.20
CA ARG A 166 -7.93 1.07 -5.83
C ARG A 166 -7.99 -0.17 -4.94
N SER A 167 -9.06 -0.95 -5.06
CA SER A 167 -9.22 -2.18 -4.27
C SER A 167 -8.16 -3.23 -4.64
N ILE A 168 -7.79 -3.37 -5.92
CA ILE A 168 -6.73 -4.29 -6.37
C ILE A 168 -5.37 -3.80 -5.86
N GLN A 169 -5.06 -2.51 -5.98
CA GLN A 169 -3.83 -1.92 -5.43
C GLN A 169 -3.70 -2.16 -3.92
N LEU A 170 -4.80 -2.01 -3.19
CA LEU A 170 -4.84 -2.26 -1.75
C LEU A 170 -4.63 -3.75 -1.43
N ILE A 171 -5.27 -4.66 -2.15
CA ILE A 171 -5.09 -6.10 -1.97
C ILE A 171 -3.64 -6.50 -2.25
N ASP A 172 -3.05 -6.00 -3.34
CA ASP A 172 -1.65 -6.28 -3.70
C ASP A 172 -0.71 -5.82 -2.58
N ALA A 173 -0.84 -4.56 -2.13
CA ALA A 173 -0.03 -4.00 -1.06
C ALA A 173 -0.18 -4.78 0.26
N MET A 174 -1.41 -5.12 0.66
CA MET A 174 -1.67 -5.87 1.89
C MET A 174 -1.15 -7.30 1.81
N ARG A 175 -1.36 -7.99 0.69
CA ARG A 175 -0.80 -9.35 0.48
C ARG A 175 0.71 -9.34 0.51
N ARG A 176 1.34 -8.32 -0.09
CA ARG A 176 2.79 -8.17 -0.09
C ARG A 176 3.36 -7.94 1.31
N CYS A 177 2.81 -7.02 2.08
CA CYS A 177 3.38 -6.66 3.39
C CYS A 177 3.02 -7.66 4.50
N THR A 178 1.94 -8.43 4.36
CA THR A 178 1.46 -9.35 5.41
C THR A 178 1.55 -10.82 5.06
N GLY A 179 1.62 -11.17 3.78
CA GLY A 179 1.53 -12.54 3.30
C GLY A 179 0.12 -13.16 3.40
N ILE A 180 -0.94 -12.36 3.64
CA ILE A 180 -2.31 -12.89 3.62
C ILE A 180 -2.63 -13.52 2.27
N THR A 181 -3.31 -14.66 2.32
CA THR A 181 -3.66 -15.44 1.12
C THR A 181 -4.98 -14.96 0.51
N PRO A 182 -5.27 -15.33 -0.75
CA PRO A 182 -6.60 -15.15 -1.33
C PRO A 182 -7.74 -15.71 -0.47
N TYR A 183 -7.50 -16.84 0.18
CA TYR A 183 -8.47 -17.48 1.07
C TYR A 183 -8.75 -16.62 2.32
N ASP A 184 -7.71 -16.03 2.93
CA ASP A 184 -7.86 -15.16 4.10
C ASP A 184 -8.73 -13.93 3.77
N VAL A 185 -8.50 -13.34 2.58
CA VAL A 185 -9.29 -12.19 2.10
C VAL A 185 -10.74 -12.59 1.85
N LEU A 186 -10.98 -13.73 1.16
CA LEU A 186 -12.33 -14.21 0.88
C LEU A 186 -13.11 -14.55 2.15
N SER A 187 -12.49 -15.27 3.09
CA SER A 187 -13.12 -15.68 4.34
C SER A 187 -13.45 -14.49 5.24
N SER A 188 -12.54 -13.51 5.33
CA SER A 188 -12.76 -12.27 6.11
C SER A 188 -13.83 -11.36 5.46
N GLY A 189 -14.08 -11.50 4.17
CA GLY A 189 -15.05 -10.69 3.44
C GLY A 189 -16.48 -11.23 3.50
N TYR A 190 -16.68 -12.44 4.02
CA TYR A 190 -18.01 -13.05 4.09
C TYR A 190 -19.00 -12.16 4.85
N GLY A 191 -20.17 -11.91 4.22
CA GLY A 191 -21.20 -11.03 4.77
C GLY A 191 -20.87 -9.52 4.74
N ILE A 192 -19.67 -9.11 4.28
CA ILE A 192 -19.26 -7.70 4.25
C ILE A 192 -19.22 -7.16 2.81
N ILE A 193 -18.67 -7.94 1.89
CA ILE A 193 -18.56 -7.64 0.45
C ILE A 193 -19.06 -8.86 -0.32
N SER A 194 -19.70 -8.65 -1.49
CA SER A 194 -20.20 -9.77 -2.28
C SER A 194 -19.05 -10.70 -2.70
N ALA A 195 -19.26 -12.02 -2.59
CA ALA A 195 -18.26 -13.02 -2.97
C ALA A 195 -17.82 -12.85 -4.44
N ARG A 196 -18.74 -12.55 -5.36
CA ARG A 196 -18.44 -12.27 -6.76
C ARG A 196 -17.49 -11.10 -6.94
N THR A 197 -17.73 -10.00 -6.22
CA THR A 197 -16.85 -8.82 -6.26
C THR A 197 -15.45 -9.17 -5.75
N LEU A 198 -15.35 -9.83 -4.59
CA LEU A 198 -14.07 -10.22 -4.02
C LEU A 198 -13.31 -11.20 -4.92
N GLN A 199 -13.97 -12.19 -5.47
CA GLN A 199 -13.36 -13.14 -6.41
C GLN A 199 -12.78 -12.42 -7.64
N LYS A 200 -13.54 -11.46 -8.22
CA LYS A 200 -13.04 -10.61 -9.32
C LYS A 200 -11.79 -9.84 -8.93
N LEU A 201 -11.81 -9.14 -7.78
CA LEU A 201 -10.68 -8.35 -7.32
C LEU A 201 -9.44 -9.21 -7.06
N ILE A 202 -9.62 -10.34 -6.39
CA ILE A 202 -8.54 -11.27 -6.05
C ILE A 202 -7.96 -11.93 -7.30
N SER A 203 -8.78 -12.32 -8.29
CA SER A 203 -8.29 -12.90 -9.53
C SER A 203 -7.41 -11.94 -10.35
N LEU A 204 -7.57 -10.64 -10.13
CA LEU A 204 -6.77 -9.59 -10.74
C LEU A 204 -5.61 -9.11 -9.83
N SER A 205 -5.49 -9.62 -8.61
CA SER A 205 -4.46 -9.19 -7.66
C SER A 205 -3.18 -10.01 -7.79
N ASP A 206 -2.04 -9.36 -7.56
CA ASP A 206 -0.71 -9.97 -7.54
C ASP A 206 0.17 -9.32 -6.45
N PRO A 207 0.60 -10.07 -5.41
CA PRO A 207 1.40 -9.52 -4.32
C PRO A 207 2.85 -9.21 -4.72
N GLN A 208 3.24 -9.43 -5.96
CA GLN A 208 4.61 -9.17 -6.42
C GLN A 208 4.85 -7.70 -6.80
N ALA A 209 3.81 -6.92 -7.05
CA ALA A 209 3.95 -5.49 -7.34
C ALA A 209 4.56 -4.74 -6.14
N ASP A 210 5.62 -3.97 -6.39
CA ASP A 210 6.32 -3.17 -5.38
C ASP A 210 5.64 -1.82 -5.12
N SER A 211 4.83 -1.36 -6.06
CA SER A 211 4.13 -0.08 -5.99
C SER A 211 2.72 -0.14 -6.59
N PRO A 212 1.83 0.81 -6.21
CA PRO A 212 0.51 0.94 -6.82
C PRO A 212 0.55 1.19 -8.33
N GLN A 213 1.60 1.83 -8.82
CA GLN A 213 1.78 2.12 -10.24
C GLN A 213 2.15 0.86 -11.02
N GLU A 214 2.96 -0.02 -10.46
CA GLU A 214 3.24 -1.34 -11.04
C GLU A 214 1.99 -2.20 -11.11
N THR A 215 1.12 -2.18 -10.07
CA THR A 215 -0.21 -2.79 -10.15
C THR A 215 -1.00 -2.25 -11.35
N THR A 216 -1.01 -0.92 -11.54
CA THR A 216 -1.71 -0.29 -12.67
C THR A 216 -1.11 -0.72 -14.02
N LEU A 217 0.22 -0.68 -14.15
CA LEU A 217 0.93 -1.14 -15.35
C LEU A 217 0.57 -2.60 -15.67
N ARG A 218 0.64 -3.46 -14.68
CA ARG A 218 0.29 -4.88 -14.81
C ARG A 218 -1.16 -5.07 -15.28
N LEU A 219 -2.12 -4.35 -14.71
CA LEU A 219 -3.53 -4.43 -15.10
C LEU A 219 -3.77 -3.97 -16.56
N ILE A 220 -3.04 -2.95 -17.02
CA ILE A 220 -3.06 -2.50 -18.43
C ILE A 220 -2.45 -3.57 -19.34
N ALA A 221 -1.29 -4.11 -18.96
CA ALA A 221 -0.54 -5.08 -19.76
C ALA A 221 -1.23 -6.45 -19.85
N PHE A 222 -1.88 -6.88 -18.75
CA PHE A 222 -2.61 -8.16 -18.69
C PHE A 222 -3.68 -8.30 -19.76
N GLN A 223 -4.25 -7.18 -20.25
CA GLN A 223 -5.28 -7.17 -21.29
C GLN A 223 -4.71 -7.24 -22.71
N VAL A 224 -3.39 -7.19 -22.88
CA VAL A 224 -2.77 -7.15 -24.22
C VAL A 224 -2.55 -8.55 -24.77
N HIS A 225 -2.04 -9.45 -23.96
CA HIS A 225 -1.71 -10.82 -24.38
C HIS A 225 -1.60 -11.75 -23.16
N ASP A 226 -2.01 -13.00 -23.35
CA ASP A 226 -1.86 -14.04 -22.33
C ASP A 226 -0.39 -14.31 -22.00
N GLY A 227 -0.15 -14.93 -20.82
CA GLY A 227 1.19 -15.33 -20.40
C GLY A 227 2.04 -14.19 -19.82
N LEU A 228 1.41 -13.06 -19.43
CA LEU A 228 2.09 -12.02 -18.67
C LEU A 228 2.64 -12.62 -17.36
N SER A 229 3.91 -12.35 -17.08
CA SER A 229 4.58 -12.65 -15.82
C SER A 229 5.02 -11.34 -15.16
N THR A 230 5.06 -11.32 -13.84
CA THR A 230 5.53 -10.17 -13.04
C THR A 230 6.87 -10.48 -12.38
N GLN A 231 7.59 -9.45 -11.99
CA GLN A 231 8.87 -9.54 -11.28
C GLN A 231 9.83 -10.57 -11.89
N ILE A 232 10.12 -10.40 -13.20
CA ILE A 232 10.93 -11.36 -13.98
C ILE A 232 12.41 -11.13 -13.69
N PRO A 233 13.10 -12.02 -12.95
CA PRO A 233 14.53 -11.88 -12.74
C PRO A 233 15.30 -12.22 -14.02
N ILE A 234 16.26 -11.37 -14.37
CA ILE A 234 17.20 -11.55 -15.49
C ILE A 234 18.59 -11.71 -14.92
N TYR A 235 19.24 -12.80 -15.27
CA TYR A 235 20.61 -13.11 -14.85
C TYR A 235 21.58 -12.93 -16.03
N ALA A 236 22.76 -12.39 -15.75
CA ALA A 236 23.83 -12.21 -16.76
C ALA A 236 25.17 -12.74 -16.24
N MET A 237 26.02 -13.15 -17.17
CA MET A 237 27.45 -13.38 -16.89
C MET A 237 28.16 -12.05 -16.89
N PHE A 238 29.07 -11.87 -15.93
CA PHE A 238 29.89 -10.66 -15.82
C PHE A 238 31.37 -10.97 -16.19
N PRO A 239 32.14 -9.97 -16.64
CA PRO A 239 33.50 -10.16 -17.11
C PRO A 239 34.42 -10.82 -16.09
N GLU A 240 34.19 -10.63 -14.80
CA GLU A 240 34.97 -11.23 -13.72
C GLU A 240 34.82 -12.75 -13.62
N GLY A 241 33.93 -13.35 -14.41
CA GLY A 241 33.65 -14.78 -14.42
C GLY A 241 32.74 -15.22 -13.25
N GLY A 242 32.59 -16.55 -13.10
CA GLY A 242 31.76 -17.14 -12.04
C GLY A 242 30.38 -17.54 -12.51
N TYR A 243 29.42 -17.57 -11.56
CA TYR A 243 28.02 -17.91 -11.86
C TYR A 243 27.23 -16.68 -12.35
N PRO A 244 26.15 -16.88 -13.14
CA PRO A 244 25.26 -15.80 -13.50
C PRO A 244 24.75 -15.07 -12.26
N ARG A 245 24.84 -13.74 -12.26
CA ARG A 245 24.33 -12.88 -11.18
C ARG A 245 23.10 -12.12 -11.66
N LEU A 246 22.22 -11.75 -10.73
CA LEU A 246 21.04 -10.94 -11.03
C LEU A 246 21.49 -9.61 -11.66
N LEU A 247 21.14 -9.43 -12.92
CA LEU A 247 21.36 -8.19 -13.66
C LEU A 247 20.29 -7.16 -13.30
N THR A 248 19.03 -7.57 -13.39
CA THR A 248 17.87 -6.72 -13.11
C THR A 248 16.61 -7.56 -12.94
N GLN A 249 15.52 -6.92 -12.54
CA GLN A 249 14.19 -7.52 -12.44
C GLN A 249 13.22 -6.65 -13.24
N LEU A 250 12.51 -7.27 -14.19
CA LEU A 250 11.46 -6.58 -14.96
C LEU A 250 10.17 -6.59 -14.13
N ASP A 251 9.46 -5.47 -14.07
CA ASP A 251 8.19 -5.39 -13.31
C ASP A 251 7.10 -6.27 -13.89
N ALA A 252 7.05 -6.36 -15.22
CA ALA A 252 6.16 -7.27 -15.94
C ALA A 252 6.75 -7.64 -17.33
N GLY A 253 6.20 -8.67 -17.97
CA GLY A 253 6.62 -9.01 -19.33
C GLY A 253 6.20 -10.39 -19.77
N TRP A 254 6.60 -10.74 -20.99
CA TRP A 254 6.32 -12.03 -21.63
C TRP A 254 7.62 -12.73 -21.98
N ARG A 255 7.98 -13.74 -21.18
CA ARG A 255 9.22 -14.51 -21.35
C ARG A 255 9.31 -15.16 -22.74
N ALA A 256 8.19 -15.67 -23.26
CA ALA A 256 8.15 -16.33 -24.56
C ALA A 256 8.53 -15.42 -25.73
N TYR A 257 8.26 -14.12 -25.59
CA TYR A 257 8.55 -13.11 -26.62
C TYR A 257 9.76 -12.27 -26.26
N LYS A 258 10.35 -12.46 -25.09
CA LYS A 258 11.38 -11.57 -24.51
C LYS A 258 11.00 -10.08 -24.58
N VAL A 259 9.73 -9.77 -24.27
CA VAL A 259 9.24 -8.41 -24.12
C VAL A 259 9.10 -8.10 -22.63
N GLY A 260 9.79 -7.06 -22.18
CA GLY A 260 9.83 -6.65 -20.76
C GLY A 260 9.36 -5.24 -20.53
N LEU A 261 8.76 -5.00 -19.38
CA LEU A 261 8.26 -3.70 -18.95
C LEU A 261 8.95 -3.30 -17.65
N PHE A 262 9.40 -2.05 -17.57
CA PHE A 262 9.82 -1.37 -16.35
C PHE A 262 8.87 -0.20 -16.07
N TYR A 263 8.49 -0.01 -14.84
CA TYR A 263 7.89 1.23 -14.39
C TYR A 263 8.97 2.17 -13.84
N ASP A 264 9.20 3.28 -14.53
CA ASP A 264 10.13 4.30 -14.08
C ASP A 264 9.38 5.35 -13.24
N GLY A 265 9.49 5.26 -11.92
CA GLY A 265 9.03 6.27 -10.97
C GLY A 265 9.84 7.57 -11.08
N LEU A 266 9.34 8.65 -10.45
CA LEU A 266 9.95 10.00 -10.50
C LEU A 266 11.33 10.12 -9.80
N HIS A 267 11.89 9.05 -9.23
CA HIS A 267 13.05 9.11 -8.31
C HIS A 267 14.43 8.95 -8.95
N HIS A 268 14.57 8.86 -10.27
CA HIS A 268 15.85 8.55 -10.92
C HIS A 268 16.61 9.78 -11.44
N LEU A 269 17.02 10.68 -10.52
CA LEU A 269 17.84 11.86 -10.88
C LEU A 269 19.36 11.66 -10.67
N ASP A 270 19.81 10.55 -10.08
CA ASP A 270 21.23 10.31 -9.83
C ASP A 270 21.98 9.91 -11.12
N ARG A 271 23.13 10.56 -11.38
CA ARG A 271 23.98 10.27 -12.54
C ARG A 271 24.53 8.83 -12.54
N ARG A 272 24.83 8.28 -11.37
CA ARG A 272 25.34 6.91 -11.24
C ARG A 272 24.26 5.89 -11.63
N GLN A 273 23.03 6.12 -11.18
CA GLN A 273 21.89 5.29 -11.52
C GLN A 273 21.65 5.27 -13.04
N ARG A 274 21.70 6.43 -13.70
CA ARG A 274 21.54 6.52 -15.17
C ARG A 274 22.59 5.73 -15.96
N GLY A 275 23.84 5.74 -15.51
CA GLY A 275 24.91 4.94 -16.13
C GLY A 275 24.65 3.44 -15.99
N TYR A 276 24.22 3.00 -14.82
CA TYR A 276 23.85 1.62 -14.57
C TYR A 276 22.64 1.19 -15.42
N ASP A 277 21.60 2.00 -15.48
CA ASP A 277 20.38 1.73 -16.26
C ASP A 277 20.67 1.61 -17.77
N ALA A 278 21.58 2.44 -18.30
CA ALA A 278 22.02 2.35 -19.68
C ALA A 278 22.75 1.03 -19.94
N MET A 279 23.65 0.63 -19.06
CA MET A 279 24.37 -0.65 -19.15
C MET A 279 23.41 -1.85 -19.08
N VAL A 280 22.46 -1.84 -18.15
CA VAL A 280 21.41 -2.86 -18.05
C VAL A 280 20.60 -2.94 -19.35
N THR A 281 20.22 -1.81 -19.94
CA THR A 281 19.46 -1.77 -21.19
C THR A 281 20.25 -2.40 -22.35
N ILE A 282 21.57 -2.11 -22.46
CA ILE A 282 22.44 -2.72 -23.48
C ILE A 282 22.53 -4.23 -23.29
N GLN A 283 22.74 -4.69 -22.06
CA GLN A 283 22.83 -6.13 -21.77
C GLN A 283 21.52 -6.86 -22.06
N LEU A 284 20.36 -6.29 -21.69
CA LEU A 284 19.06 -6.85 -22.04
C LEU A 284 18.87 -6.98 -23.55
N HIS A 285 19.24 -5.95 -24.31
CA HIS A 285 19.19 -5.97 -25.77
C HIS A 285 20.08 -7.09 -26.34
N ASN A 286 21.32 -7.23 -25.86
CA ASN A 286 22.24 -8.30 -26.29
C ASN A 286 21.72 -9.71 -25.96
N MET A 287 20.93 -9.85 -24.89
CA MET A 287 20.22 -11.09 -24.53
C MET A 287 18.93 -11.31 -25.33
N GLY A 288 18.59 -10.41 -26.24
CA GLY A 288 17.44 -10.46 -27.10
C GLY A 288 16.14 -9.95 -26.45
N TRP A 289 16.21 -9.29 -25.30
CA TRP A 289 15.06 -8.65 -24.70
C TRP A 289 14.73 -7.32 -25.37
N ASP A 290 13.45 -7.09 -25.65
CA ASP A 290 12.88 -5.81 -26.05
C ASP A 290 12.17 -5.21 -24.84
N THR A 291 12.71 -4.12 -24.30
CA THR A 291 12.20 -3.54 -23.05
C THR A 291 11.58 -2.17 -23.27
N LEU A 292 10.45 -1.94 -22.60
CA LEU A 292 9.76 -0.66 -22.53
C LEU A 292 9.89 -0.08 -21.12
N ARG A 293 10.38 1.16 -21.03
CA ARG A 293 10.37 1.94 -19.79
C ARG A 293 9.12 2.81 -19.78
N ILE A 294 8.26 2.55 -18.80
CA ILE A 294 6.93 3.17 -18.69
C ILE A 294 6.98 4.22 -17.59
N THR A 295 6.80 5.45 -17.96
CA THR A 295 6.75 6.58 -17.01
C THR A 295 5.33 6.81 -16.51
N HIS A 296 5.20 7.55 -15.40
CA HIS A 296 3.90 7.98 -14.88
C HIS A 296 3.01 8.63 -15.95
N GLY A 297 3.59 9.48 -16.81
CA GLY A 297 2.87 10.15 -17.89
C GLY A 297 2.27 9.18 -18.91
N MET A 298 2.91 8.07 -19.19
CA MET A 298 2.42 7.08 -20.17
C MET A 298 1.20 6.30 -19.66
N LEU A 299 1.03 6.17 -18.35
CA LEU A 299 -0.13 5.51 -17.76
C LEU A 299 -1.45 6.28 -17.97
N TYR A 300 -1.40 7.60 -18.30
CA TYR A 300 -2.62 8.37 -18.60
C TYR A 300 -3.31 7.90 -19.90
N ASN A 301 -2.56 7.33 -20.85
CA ASN A 301 -3.11 6.80 -22.09
C ASN A 301 -2.94 5.28 -22.19
N ALA A 302 -3.72 4.56 -21.37
CA ALA A 302 -3.65 3.10 -21.29
C ALA A 302 -3.85 2.41 -22.65
N ARG A 303 -4.74 2.94 -23.54
CA ARG A 303 -4.97 2.35 -24.88
C ARG A 303 -3.77 2.50 -25.82
N GLU A 304 -3.07 3.61 -25.75
CA GLU A 304 -1.84 3.81 -26.51
C GLU A 304 -0.73 2.91 -25.99
N LEU A 305 -0.59 2.81 -24.67
CA LEU A 305 0.36 1.89 -24.04
C LEU A 305 0.08 0.44 -24.46
N GLN A 306 -1.19 0.01 -24.47
CA GLN A 306 -1.58 -1.32 -24.93
C GLN A 306 -1.19 -1.56 -26.41
N ARG A 307 -1.41 -0.57 -27.29
CA ARG A 307 -0.99 -0.67 -28.70
C ARG A 307 0.52 -0.81 -28.84
N ASN A 308 1.28 -0.02 -28.10
CA ASN A 308 2.74 -0.07 -28.11
C ASN A 308 3.27 -1.43 -27.64
N ILE A 309 2.72 -1.98 -26.56
CA ILE A 309 3.07 -3.31 -26.08
C ILE A 309 2.70 -4.38 -27.11
N ALA A 310 1.49 -4.33 -27.66
CA ALA A 310 1.03 -5.27 -28.68
C ALA A 310 1.92 -5.27 -29.94
N ALA A 311 2.35 -4.09 -30.40
CA ALA A 311 3.26 -3.97 -31.54
C ALA A 311 4.59 -4.68 -31.29
N ARG A 312 5.16 -4.56 -30.07
CA ARG A 312 6.41 -5.26 -29.68
C ARG A 312 6.23 -6.77 -29.68
N ILE A 313 5.14 -7.26 -29.06
CA ILE A 313 4.84 -8.69 -29.02
C ILE A 313 4.67 -9.24 -30.46
N ASN A 314 3.93 -8.53 -31.33
CA ASN A 314 3.70 -8.95 -32.71
C ASN A 314 5.01 -8.96 -33.52
N ALA A 315 5.87 -7.97 -33.37
CA ALA A 315 7.19 -7.96 -34.00
C ALA A 315 8.02 -9.20 -33.60
N ARG A 316 7.96 -9.61 -32.32
CA ARG A 316 8.66 -10.81 -31.82
C ARG A 316 8.06 -12.12 -32.28
N LYS A 317 6.74 -12.19 -32.53
CA LYS A 317 6.09 -13.36 -33.12
C LYS A 317 6.49 -13.60 -34.58
N SER A 318 6.85 -12.53 -35.28
CA SER A 318 7.22 -12.58 -36.71
C SER A 318 8.73 -12.84 -36.93
N MET A 319 9.51 -12.91 -35.87
CA MET A 319 10.94 -13.31 -35.99
C MET A 319 11.05 -14.83 -36.04
N PRO A 320 11.83 -15.37 -37.01
CA PRO A 320 12.00 -16.81 -37.17
C PRO A 320 12.77 -17.45 -36.00
#